data_433ee86d98cd62582af744f150dd76a7
#
_entry.id   433ee86d98cd62582af744f150dd76a7
#
_cell.length_a   1.000
_cell.length_b   1.000
_cell.length_c   1.000
_cell.angle_alpha   90.00
_cell.angle_beta   90.00
_cell.angle_gamma   90.00
#
_symmetry.space_group_name_H-M   'P 1'
#
loop_
_entity.id
_entity.type
_entity.pdbx_description
1 polymer ?
#
loop_
_entity_poly.entity_id
_entity_poly.type
_entity_poly.pdbx_seq_one_letter_code
_entity_poly.pdbx_strand_id
1 'polypeptide(L)'
;MWLLLFAMLAFRFGHGLYFPFSSIYFHNVLGIPLSLVGTGLAVFAAASVLSGLVAGPLTDRYGRKPVMLTALAGSAASFFAFSLVGDFAGYLAVSVAHGFVGWSMFEASRNAMVADVTPSGMRSRAYGLVRVGGNVGWALGPMVAGLLSAAAGGSGGVYPKLFMGTSVLTALVALVLARAISESRPTPKGSAEKDRPPWRLRTALSDGPFLVLLGVGVLLYYVFTQDWQALPVYAKNFVGVADGQIGFFLGANGLMVILFQLPVSYLIDRGSRVVALLAGAALFAASSATLLVTESFLGIFVAFVVFFTLAEMVLEVAGASLAAELAPTRLRGTYLALFGTCFGVACGFSPIVAGTLLQAHLPALIWAIQLAAAASAAVGLVTLTVLRRRRAVPGA
;
A
#
# COMPACT_ATOMS: atom_id res chain seq x y z
N MET A 1 -15.75 -7.55 -16.67
CA MET A 1 -14.65 -6.59 -16.50
C MET A 1 -15.06 -5.33 -15.77
N TRP A 2 -16.06 -4.59 -16.24
CA TRP A 2 -16.53 -3.33 -15.60
C TRP A 2 -16.96 -3.50 -14.14
N LEU A 3 -17.58 -4.63 -13.79
CA LEU A 3 -17.93 -4.94 -12.39
C LEU A 3 -16.70 -5.10 -11.48
N LEU A 4 -15.60 -5.67 -11.98
CA LEU A 4 -14.36 -5.80 -11.22
C LEU A 4 -13.67 -4.44 -11.04
N LEU A 5 -13.73 -3.57 -12.06
CA LEU A 5 -13.27 -2.18 -11.96
C LEU A 5 -14.07 -1.42 -10.90
N PHE A 6 -15.41 -1.49 -10.98
CA PHE A 6 -16.29 -0.86 -9.99
C PHE A 6 -16.03 -1.39 -8.57
N ALA A 7 -15.89 -2.71 -8.42
CA ALA A 7 -15.57 -3.32 -7.14
C ALA A 7 -14.25 -2.80 -6.55
N MET A 8 -13.21 -2.67 -7.40
CA MET A 8 -11.93 -2.13 -6.99
C MET A 8 -12.02 -0.67 -6.58
N LEU A 9 -12.72 0.16 -7.37
CA LEU A 9 -12.96 1.56 -7.06
C LEU A 9 -13.67 1.69 -5.70
N ALA A 10 -14.80 1.00 -5.53
CA ALA A 10 -15.60 1.10 -4.30
C ALA A 10 -14.87 0.54 -3.08
N PHE A 11 -14.13 -0.55 -3.22
CA PHE A 11 -13.31 -1.13 -2.16
C PHE A 11 -12.22 -0.17 -1.70
N ARG A 12 -11.49 0.44 -2.65
CA ARG A 12 -10.44 1.42 -2.37
C ARG A 12 -11.00 2.74 -1.82
N PHE A 13 -12.15 3.17 -2.32
CA PHE A 13 -12.86 4.34 -1.79
C PHE A 13 -13.22 4.13 -0.31
N GLY A 14 -13.81 2.98 0.03
CA GLY A 14 -14.13 2.65 1.42
C GLY A 14 -12.89 2.62 2.32
N HIS A 15 -11.81 2.00 1.87
CA HIS A 15 -10.54 2.02 2.61
C HIS A 15 -9.99 3.44 2.76
N GLY A 16 -10.14 4.30 1.75
CA GLY A 16 -9.74 5.71 1.82
C GLY A 16 -10.55 6.52 2.81
N LEU A 17 -11.84 6.20 3.01
CA LEU A 17 -12.66 6.81 4.07
C LEU A 17 -12.17 6.46 5.48
N TYR A 18 -11.65 5.25 5.66
CA TYR A 18 -11.24 4.71 6.96
C TYR A 18 -9.76 4.98 7.27
N PHE A 19 -8.86 4.54 6.39
CA PHE A 19 -7.45 4.31 6.71
C PHE A 19 -6.71 5.56 7.22
N PRO A 20 -6.77 6.74 6.55
CA PRO A 20 -6.02 7.91 7.00
C PRO A 20 -6.56 8.50 8.31
N PHE A 21 -7.86 8.34 8.55
CA PHE A 21 -8.53 8.92 9.72
C PHE A 21 -8.63 7.95 10.90
N SER A 22 -8.34 6.67 10.69
CA SER A 22 -8.41 5.65 11.75
C SER A 22 -7.48 5.96 12.92
N SER A 23 -6.22 6.31 12.64
CA SER A 23 -5.24 6.65 13.68
C SER A 23 -5.67 7.91 14.48
N ILE A 24 -6.25 8.90 13.78
CA ILE A 24 -6.81 10.10 14.41
C ILE A 24 -7.97 9.72 15.34
N TYR A 25 -8.89 8.88 14.87
CA TYR A 25 -10.04 8.44 15.68
C TYR A 25 -9.62 7.64 16.90
N PHE A 26 -8.82 6.59 16.73
CA PHE A 26 -8.43 5.72 17.83
C PHE A 26 -7.60 6.46 18.88
N HIS A 27 -6.79 7.43 18.48
CA HIS A 27 -6.03 8.25 19.43
C HIS A 27 -6.84 9.41 20.00
N ASN A 28 -7.35 10.32 19.16
CA ASN A 28 -7.91 11.60 19.61
C ASN A 28 -9.30 11.44 20.23
N VAL A 29 -10.07 10.41 19.81
CA VAL A 29 -11.45 10.22 20.30
C VAL A 29 -11.52 9.14 21.37
N LEU A 30 -10.84 7.98 21.15
CA LEU A 30 -10.86 6.89 22.12
C LEU A 30 -9.72 6.94 23.13
N GLY A 31 -8.76 7.86 22.98
CA GLY A 31 -7.64 8.01 23.93
C GLY A 31 -6.62 6.86 23.88
N ILE A 32 -6.64 6.00 22.84
CA ILE A 32 -5.67 4.92 22.72
C ILE A 32 -4.28 5.53 22.42
N PRO A 33 -3.23 5.19 23.18
CA PRO A 33 -1.88 5.66 22.93
C PRO A 33 -1.43 5.42 21.48
N LEU A 34 -0.76 6.39 20.85
CA LEU A 34 -0.31 6.29 19.45
C LEU A 34 0.60 5.09 19.19
N SER A 35 1.42 4.71 20.18
CA SER A 35 2.25 3.50 20.13
C SER A 35 1.40 2.22 19.99
N LEU A 36 0.27 2.15 20.68
CA LEU A 36 -0.68 1.03 20.60
C LEU A 36 -1.49 1.09 19.30
N VAL A 37 -1.85 2.27 18.80
CA VAL A 37 -2.47 2.42 17.48
C VAL A 37 -1.51 1.90 16.40
N GLY A 38 -0.24 2.29 16.47
CA GLY A 38 0.80 1.78 15.57
C GLY A 38 0.97 0.26 15.66
N THR A 39 0.89 -0.31 16.86
CA THR A 39 0.93 -1.77 17.06
C THR A 39 -0.24 -2.46 16.36
N GLY A 40 -1.44 -1.94 16.46
CA GLY A 40 -2.62 -2.49 15.77
C GLY A 40 -2.48 -2.46 14.24
N LEU A 41 -1.92 -1.38 13.68
CA LEU A 41 -1.62 -1.29 12.24
C LEU A 41 -0.53 -2.29 11.81
N ALA A 42 0.49 -2.50 12.63
CA ALA A 42 1.53 -3.49 12.36
C ALA A 42 0.98 -4.92 12.39
N VAL A 43 0.13 -5.23 13.36
CA VAL A 43 -0.54 -6.53 13.46
C VAL A 43 -1.51 -6.75 12.30
N PHE A 44 -2.26 -5.72 11.89
CA PHE A 44 -3.06 -5.75 10.65
C PHE A 44 -2.19 -6.11 9.44
N ALA A 45 -1.03 -5.45 9.28
CA ALA A 45 -0.11 -5.73 8.17
C ALA A 45 0.44 -7.17 8.22
N ALA A 46 0.85 -7.65 9.39
CA ALA A 46 1.31 -9.02 9.57
C ALA A 46 0.22 -10.05 9.23
N ALA A 47 -1.01 -9.84 9.71
CA ALA A 47 -2.17 -10.68 9.39
C ALA A 47 -2.48 -10.66 7.88
N SER A 48 -2.33 -9.49 7.22
CA SER A 48 -2.51 -9.33 5.77
C SER A 48 -1.47 -10.12 4.96
N VAL A 49 -0.21 -10.14 5.41
CA VAL A 49 0.85 -10.93 4.78
C VAL A 49 0.54 -12.43 4.91
N LEU A 50 0.16 -12.89 6.10
CA LEU A 50 -0.23 -14.28 6.33
C LEU A 50 -1.45 -14.68 5.48
N SER A 51 -2.46 -13.80 5.41
CA SER A 51 -3.61 -13.96 4.52
C SER A 51 -3.19 -14.13 3.05
N GLY A 52 -2.26 -13.32 2.58
CA GLY A 52 -1.74 -13.39 1.20
C GLY A 52 -1.15 -14.76 0.85
N LEU A 53 -0.50 -15.44 1.82
CA LEU A 53 0.08 -16.77 1.61
C LEU A 53 -0.99 -17.84 1.40
N VAL A 54 -2.16 -17.70 2.03
CA VAL A 54 -3.26 -18.68 1.93
C VAL A 54 -4.32 -18.29 0.90
N ALA A 55 -4.41 -17.01 0.54
CA ALA A 55 -5.41 -16.48 -0.39
C ALA A 55 -5.35 -17.12 -1.78
N GLY A 56 -4.14 -17.34 -2.32
CA GLY A 56 -3.93 -18.01 -3.60
C GLY A 56 -4.48 -19.44 -3.60
N PRO A 57 -3.97 -20.33 -2.73
CA PRO A 57 -4.50 -21.71 -2.58
C PRO A 57 -6.00 -21.79 -2.31
N LEU A 58 -6.56 -20.88 -1.48
CA LEU A 58 -8.00 -20.82 -1.24
C LEU A 58 -8.77 -20.46 -2.49
N THR A 59 -8.29 -19.47 -3.23
CA THR A 59 -8.88 -19.02 -4.50
C THR A 59 -8.87 -20.12 -5.56
N ASP A 60 -7.81 -20.92 -5.60
CA ASP A 60 -7.72 -22.05 -6.52
C ASP A 60 -8.61 -23.23 -6.09
N ARG A 61 -8.73 -23.48 -4.79
CA ARG A 61 -9.52 -24.60 -4.25
C ARG A 61 -11.02 -24.33 -4.25
N TYR A 62 -11.45 -23.16 -3.80
CA TYR A 62 -12.87 -22.84 -3.58
C TYR A 62 -13.48 -22.00 -4.71
N GLY A 63 -12.65 -21.40 -5.57
CA GLY A 63 -13.09 -20.52 -6.65
C GLY A 63 -12.82 -19.05 -6.35
N ARG A 64 -12.86 -18.24 -7.41
CA ARG A 64 -12.53 -16.80 -7.34
C ARG A 64 -13.64 -16.01 -6.64
N LYS A 65 -14.89 -16.26 -7.04
CA LYS A 65 -16.06 -15.56 -6.52
C LYS A 65 -16.29 -15.80 -5.02
N PRO A 66 -16.32 -17.05 -4.49
CA PRO A 66 -16.53 -17.26 -3.06
C PRO A 66 -15.48 -16.58 -2.20
N VAL A 67 -14.19 -16.70 -2.55
CA VAL A 67 -13.09 -16.08 -1.79
C VAL A 67 -13.19 -14.56 -1.81
N MET A 68 -13.52 -13.98 -2.96
CA MET A 68 -13.71 -12.52 -3.10
C MET A 68 -14.90 -12.03 -2.25
N LEU A 69 -16.02 -12.76 -2.26
CA LEU A 69 -17.20 -12.41 -1.46
C LEU A 69 -16.93 -12.56 0.04
N THR A 70 -16.20 -13.60 0.46
CA THR A 70 -15.76 -13.76 1.87
C THR A 70 -14.87 -12.59 2.29
N ALA A 71 -13.93 -12.15 1.44
CA ALA A 71 -13.07 -11.01 1.73
C ALA A 71 -13.86 -9.71 1.88
N LEU A 72 -14.85 -9.46 1.01
CA LEU A 72 -15.70 -8.28 1.09
C LEU A 72 -16.64 -8.32 2.30
N ALA A 73 -17.25 -9.47 2.58
CA ALA A 73 -18.11 -9.64 3.76
C ALA A 73 -17.32 -9.47 5.06
N GLY A 74 -16.12 -10.07 5.14
CA GLY A 74 -15.23 -9.91 6.28
C GLY A 74 -14.74 -8.47 6.45
N SER A 75 -14.43 -7.77 5.35
CA SER A 75 -14.09 -6.34 5.40
C SER A 75 -15.26 -5.49 5.87
N ALA A 76 -16.48 -5.74 5.37
CA ALA A 76 -17.69 -5.03 5.82
C ALA A 76 -17.94 -5.24 7.31
N ALA A 77 -17.86 -6.50 7.78
CA ALA A 77 -18.00 -6.82 9.21
C ALA A 77 -16.92 -6.14 10.06
N SER A 78 -15.68 -6.10 9.58
CA SER A 78 -14.58 -5.44 10.28
C SER A 78 -14.79 -3.93 10.37
N PHE A 79 -15.21 -3.26 9.29
CA PHE A 79 -15.52 -1.81 9.33
C PHE A 79 -16.68 -1.51 10.26
N PHE A 80 -17.71 -2.35 10.29
CA PHE A 80 -18.78 -2.23 11.28
C PHE A 80 -18.25 -2.40 12.69
N ALA A 81 -17.43 -3.43 12.94
CA ALA A 81 -16.83 -3.66 14.24
C ALA A 81 -15.93 -2.49 14.70
N PHE A 82 -15.11 -1.91 13.79
CA PHE A 82 -14.32 -0.73 14.10
C PHE A 82 -15.17 0.47 14.56
N SER A 83 -16.41 0.61 14.06
CA SER A 83 -17.32 1.68 14.52
C SER A 83 -17.83 1.49 15.95
N LEU A 84 -17.70 0.28 16.49
CA LEU A 84 -18.16 -0.10 17.84
C LEU A 84 -17.00 -0.29 18.84
N VAL A 85 -15.76 -0.23 18.37
CA VAL A 85 -14.56 -0.37 19.22
C VAL A 85 -14.53 0.77 20.25
N GLY A 86 -14.35 0.39 21.52
CA GLY A 86 -14.23 1.34 22.65
C GLY A 86 -12.88 1.29 23.36
N ASP A 87 -12.04 0.27 23.08
CA ASP A 87 -10.76 0.06 23.76
C ASP A 87 -9.69 -0.54 22.84
N PHE A 88 -8.47 -0.66 23.38
CA PHE A 88 -7.35 -1.23 22.61
C PHE A 88 -7.51 -2.71 22.28
N ALA A 89 -8.10 -3.51 23.17
CA ALA A 89 -8.27 -4.95 22.93
C ALA A 89 -9.22 -5.20 21.75
N GLY A 90 -10.35 -4.47 21.72
CA GLY A 90 -11.27 -4.48 20.58
C GLY A 90 -10.62 -4.00 19.29
N TYR A 91 -9.86 -2.90 19.35
CA TYR A 91 -9.11 -2.39 18.20
C TYR A 91 -8.12 -3.43 17.64
N LEU A 92 -7.36 -4.09 18.51
CA LEU A 92 -6.39 -5.11 18.13
C LEU A 92 -7.07 -6.33 17.52
N ALA A 93 -8.13 -6.83 18.14
CA ALA A 93 -8.89 -7.99 17.66
C ALA A 93 -9.47 -7.76 16.26
N VAL A 94 -10.09 -6.58 16.04
CA VAL A 94 -10.66 -6.23 14.73
C VAL A 94 -9.54 -6.00 13.71
N SER A 95 -8.39 -5.43 14.09
CA SER A 95 -7.23 -5.26 13.22
C SER A 95 -6.68 -6.60 12.71
N VAL A 96 -6.56 -7.62 13.59
CA VAL A 96 -6.19 -8.99 13.20
C VAL A 96 -7.19 -9.57 12.21
N ALA A 97 -8.48 -9.52 12.55
CA ALA A 97 -9.55 -10.07 11.71
C ALA A 97 -9.58 -9.40 10.33
N HIS A 98 -9.52 -8.06 10.29
CA HIS A 98 -9.53 -7.29 9.05
C HIS A 98 -8.30 -7.55 8.19
N GLY A 99 -7.12 -7.63 8.79
CA GLY A 99 -5.89 -7.97 8.09
C GLY A 99 -5.96 -9.37 7.47
N PHE A 100 -6.50 -10.34 8.20
CA PHE A 100 -6.55 -11.72 7.72
C PHE A 100 -7.60 -11.93 6.62
N VAL A 101 -8.81 -11.39 6.75
CA VAL A 101 -9.91 -11.66 5.81
C VAL A 101 -10.04 -10.61 4.71
N GLY A 102 -9.54 -9.39 4.92
CA GLY A 102 -9.83 -8.24 4.06
C GLY A 102 -8.97 -8.13 2.80
N TRP A 103 -7.96 -7.29 2.89
CA TRP A 103 -7.20 -6.76 1.76
C TRP A 103 -6.57 -7.80 0.84
N SER A 104 -5.68 -8.64 1.38
CA SER A 104 -4.89 -9.59 0.57
C SER A 104 -5.74 -10.66 -0.09
N MET A 105 -6.79 -11.10 0.59
CA MET A 105 -7.74 -12.09 0.06
C MET A 105 -8.56 -11.53 -1.10
N PHE A 106 -9.04 -10.27 -0.98
CA PHE A 106 -9.73 -9.57 -2.06
C PHE A 106 -8.81 -9.36 -3.27
N GLU A 107 -7.60 -8.87 -3.06
CA GLU A 107 -6.62 -8.62 -4.12
C GLU A 107 -6.27 -9.89 -4.90
N ALA A 108 -5.98 -10.99 -4.20
CA ALA A 108 -5.61 -12.27 -4.82
C ALA A 108 -6.76 -12.83 -5.66
N SER A 109 -7.98 -12.90 -5.10
CA SER A 109 -9.14 -13.46 -5.78
C SER A 109 -9.58 -12.60 -6.97
N ARG A 110 -9.56 -11.27 -6.84
CA ARG A 110 -9.85 -10.34 -7.92
C ARG A 110 -8.81 -10.45 -9.05
N ASN A 111 -7.51 -10.49 -8.71
CA ASN A 111 -6.45 -10.62 -9.71
C ASN A 111 -6.57 -11.92 -10.50
N ALA A 112 -6.86 -13.03 -9.82
CA ALA A 112 -7.12 -14.31 -10.49
C ALA A 112 -8.33 -14.24 -11.42
N MET A 113 -9.44 -13.63 -10.96
CA MET A 113 -10.64 -13.45 -11.79
C MET A 113 -10.38 -12.57 -13.01
N VAL A 114 -9.64 -11.46 -12.87
CA VAL A 114 -9.24 -10.60 -14.01
C VAL A 114 -8.44 -11.42 -15.03
N ALA A 115 -7.51 -12.26 -14.59
CA ALA A 115 -6.74 -13.12 -15.48
C ALA A 115 -7.61 -14.15 -16.22
N ASP A 116 -8.63 -14.70 -15.53
CA ASP A 116 -9.51 -15.74 -16.09
C ASP A 116 -10.49 -15.16 -17.15
N VAL A 117 -11.06 -13.96 -16.89
CA VAL A 117 -12.08 -13.35 -17.77
C VAL A 117 -11.46 -12.51 -18.90
N THR A 118 -10.12 -12.38 -18.94
CA THR A 118 -9.45 -11.52 -19.93
C THR A 118 -8.57 -12.34 -20.84
N PRO A 119 -8.68 -12.21 -22.20
CA PRO A 119 -7.76 -12.84 -23.14
C PRO A 119 -6.32 -12.48 -22.85
N SER A 120 -5.38 -13.41 -23.06
CA SER A 120 -3.96 -13.26 -22.70
C SER A 120 -3.32 -11.98 -23.25
N GLY A 121 -3.62 -11.60 -24.49
CA GLY A 121 -3.09 -10.38 -25.12
C GLY A 121 -3.66 -9.06 -24.55
N MET A 122 -4.72 -9.10 -23.73
CA MET A 122 -5.37 -7.92 -23.15
C MET A 122 -5.21 -7.81 -21.63
N ARG A 123 -4.55 -8.77 -20.98
CA ARG A 123 -4.43 -8.81 -19.51
C ARG A 123 -3.77 -7.57 -18.93
N SER A 124 -2.70 -7.07 -19.55
CA SER A 124 -2.01 -5.86 -19.09
C SER A 124 -2.94 -4.64 -19.08
N ARG A 125 -3.78 -4.48 -20.13
CA ARG A 125 -4.79 -3.40 -20.19
C ARG A 125 -5.85 -3.58 -19.11
N ALA A 126 -6.31 -4.81 -18.88
CA ALA A 126 -7.31 -5.12 -17.88
C ALA A 126 -6.82 -4.80 -16.45
N TYR A 127 -5.61 -5.22 -16.10
CA TYR A 127 -4.99 -4.85 -14.83
C TYR A 127 -4.78 -3.35 -14.70
N GLY A 128 -4.37 -2.67 -15.78
CA GLY A 128 -4.22 -1.23 -15.82
C GLY A 128 -5.54 -0.50 -15.52
N LEU A 129 -6.64 -0.91 -16.16
CA LEU A 129 -7.96 -0.33 -15.90
C LEU A 129 -8.41 -0.52 -14.45
N VAL A 130 -8.25 -1.73 -13.90
CA VAL A 130 -8.60 -2.03 -12.51
C VAL A 130 -7.75 -1.20 -11.55
N ARG A 131 -6.46 -1.00 -11.85
CA ARG A 131 -5.57 -0.14 -11.06
C ARG A 131 -6.01 1.32 -11.10
N VAL A 132 -6.40 1.85 -12.26
CA VAL A 132 -6.96 3.21 -12.38
C VAL A 132 -8.21 3.36 -11.51
N GLY A 133 -9.15 2.40 -11.57
CA GLY A 133 -10.32 2.41 -10.68
C GLY A 133 -9.94 2.43 -9.20
N GLY A 134 -8.93 1.66 -8.81
CA GLY A 134 -8.41 1.66 -7.45
C GLY A 134 -7.82 3.00 -7.03
N ASN A 135 -7.04 3.63 -7.89
CA ASN A 135 -6.44 4.94 -7.62
C ASN A 135 -7.49 6.05 -7.52
N VAL A 136 -8.53 6.02 -8.37
CA VAL A 136 -9.68 6.93 -8.25
C VAL A 136 -10.38 6.76 -6.90
N GLY A 137 -10.63 5.52 -6.48
CA GLY A 137 -11.22 5.24 -5.17
C GLY A 137 -10.34 5.77 -4.03
N TRP A 138 -9.03 5.53 -4.11
CA TRP A 138 -8.05 5.97 -3.12
C TRP A 138 -7.86 7.49 -3.07
N ALA A 139 -8.07 8.20 -4.18
CA ALA A 139 -8.06 9.66 -4.23
C ALA A 139 -9.34 10.26 -3.62
N LEU A 140 -10.50 9.72 -4.00
CA LEU A 140 -11.79 10.28 -3.58
C LEU A 140 -12.14 9.95 -2.12
N GLY A 141 -11.72 8.78 -1.61
CA GLY A 141 -12.06 8.35 -0.25
C GLY A 141 -11.63 9.35 0.83
N PRO A 142 -10.34 9.69 0.95
CA PRO A 142 -9.87 10.66 1.93
C PRO A 142 -10.46 12.05 1.76
N MET A 143 -10.66 12.51 0.50
CA MET A 143 -11.31 13.80 0.24
C MET A 143 -12.71 13.85 0.81
N VAL A 144 -13.52 12.84 0.54
CA VAL A 144 -14.90 12.76 1.04
C VAL A 144 -14.90 12.63 2.56
N ALA A 145 -14.02 11.82 3.15
CA ALA A 145 -13.89 11.71 4.60
C ALA A 145 -13.53 13.04 5.25
N GLY A 146 -12.56 13.76 4.70
CA GLY A 146 -12.13 15.08 5.17
C GLY A 146 -13.24 16.13 5.08
N LEU A 147 -13.96 16.16 3.94
CA LEU A 147 -15.10 17.07 3.74
C LEU A 147 -16.25 16.78 4.72
N LEU A 148 -16.58 15.51 4.92
CA LEU A 148 -17.64 15.12 5.89
C LEU A 148 -17.23 15.43 7.33
N SER A 149 -15.93 15.26 7.67
CA SER A 149 -15.43 15.64 8.99
C SER A 149 -15.46 17.16 9.18
N ALA A 150 -15.05 17.93 8.17
CA ALA A 150 -15.11 19.39 8.21
C ALA A 150 -16.55 19.89 8.33
N ALA A 151 -17.50 19.34 7.58
CA ALA A 151 -18.92 19.67 7.66
C ALA A 151 -19.55 19.34 9.02
N ALA A 152 -19.01 18.33 9.72
CA ALA A 152 -19.40 17.98 11.08
C ALA A 152 -18.67 18.81 12.16
N GLY A 153 -17.98 19.87 11.79
CA GLY A 153 -17.21 20.73 12.71
C GLY A 153 -16.01 20.03 13.36
N GLY A 154 -15.46 18.97 12.73
CA GLY A 154 -14.35 18.19 13.27
C GLY A 154 -14.73 17.34 14.50
N SER A 155 -16.02 17.12 14.75
CA SER A 155 -16.50 16.34 15.88
C SER A 155 -16.07 14.87 15.77
N GLY A 156 -15.56 14.28 16.87
CA GLY A 156 -15.13 12.88 16.91
C GLY A 156 -16.21 11.86 16.52
N GLY A 157 -17.48 12.22 16.64
CA GLY A 157 -18.61 11.37 16.30
C GLY A 157 -18.81 11.12 14.79
N VAL A 158 -18.06 11.81 13.92
CA VAL A 158 -18.12 11.59 12.47
C VAL A 158 -17.40 10.29 12.08
N TYR A 159 -16.31 9.95 12.72
CA TYR A 159 -15.47 8.82 12.31
C TYR A 159 -16.17 7.45 12.39
N PRO A 160 -16.89 7.10 13.49
CA PRO A 160 -17.70 5.87 13.52
C PRO A 160 -18.73 5.82 12.39
N LYS A 161 -19.33 6.97 12.02
CA LYS A 161 -20.27 7.06 10.89
C LYS A 161 -19.57 6.80 9.55
N LEU A 162 -18.35 7.29 9.36
CA LEU A 162 -17.53 6.99 8.18
C LEU A 162 -17.21 5.48 8.09
N PHE A 163 -16.86 4.84 9.21
CA PHE A 163 -16.59 3.40 9.26
C PHE A 163 -17.86 2.58 8.96
N MET A 164 -19.00 2.99 9.53
CA MET A 164 -20.30 2.38 9.23
C MET A 164 -20.70 2.57 7.78
N GLY A 165 -20.50 3.76 7.20
CA GLY A 165 -20.72 4.03 5.78
C GLY A 165 -19.83 3.16 4.88
N THR A 166 -18.56 2.98 5.25
CA THR A 166 -17.63 2.08 4.57
C THR A 166 -18.11 0.61 4.64
N SER A 167 -18.61 0.18 5.81
CA SER A 167 -19.18 -1.15 6.00
C SER A 167 -20.37 -1.38 5.06
N VAL A 168 -21.34 -0.46 5.05
CA VAL A 168 -22.53 -0.52 4.18
C VAL A 168 -22.13 -0.55 2.71
N LEU A 169 -21.22 0.34 2.29
CA LEU A 169 -20.75 0.38 0.90
C LEU A 169 -20.10 -0.96 0.51
N THR A 170 -19.21 -1.51 1.35
CA THR A 170 -18.53 -2.77 1.08
C THR A 170 -19.51 -3.94 1.04
N ALA A 171 -20.51 -3.97 1.90
CA ALA A 171 -21.58 -4.96 1.89
C ALA A 171 -22.44 -4.86 0.62
N LEU A 172 -22.79 -3.66 0.18
CA LEU A 172 -23.51 -3.44 -1.08
C LEU A 172 -22.68 -3.91 -2.29
N VAL A 173 -21.40 -3.62 -2.33
CA VAL A 173 -20.49 -4.14 -3.37
C VAL A 173 -20.48 -5.67 -3.34
N ALA A 174 -20.35 -6.30 -2.18
CA ALA A 174 -20.43 -7.75 -2.06
C ALA A 174 -21.74 -8.32 -2.61
N LEU A 175 -22.86 -7.69 -2.29
CA LEU A 175 -24.19 -8.09 -2.75
C LEU A 175 -24.35 -7.96 -4.27
N VAL A 176 -23.88 -6.84 -4.85
CA VAL A 176 -23.88 -6.64 -6.32
C VAL A 176 -23.04 -7.72 -7.00
N LEU A 177 -21.82 -7.96 -6.50
CA LEU A 177 -20.95 -8.98 -7.09
C LEU A 177 -21.51 -10.40 -6.91
N ALA A 178 -22.15 -10.70 -5.78
CA ALA A 178 -22.79 -11.99 -5.55
C ALA A 178 -23.85 -12.31 -6.60
N ARG A 179 -24.58 -11.28 -7.07
CA ARG A 179 -25.64 -11.44 -8.08
C ARG A 179 -25.14 -11.32 -9.52
N ALA A 180 -24.18 -10.43 -9.76
CA ALA A 180 -23.82 -10.00 -11.12
C ALA A 180 -22.58 -10.70 -11.70
N ILE A 181 -21.72 -11.31 -10.85
CA ILE A 181 -20.51 -12.01 -11.31
C ILE A 181 -20.71 -13.53 -11.24
N SER A 182 -20.38 -14.20 -12.35
CA SER A 182 -20.28 -15.66 -12.39
C SER A 182 -18.92 -16.13 -11.90
N GLU A 183 -18.84 -17.37 -11.39
CA GLU A 183 -17.56 -18.01 -11.06
C GLU A 183 -16.70 -18.17 -12.32
N SER A 184 -15.42 -17.84 -12.21
CA SER A 184 -14.48 -17.91 -13.33
C SER A 184 -13.43 -19.02 -13.20
N ARG A 185 -13.54 -19.86 -12.16
CA ARG A 185 -12.56 -20.91 -11.91
C ARG A 185 -12.40 -21.78 -13.16
N PRO A 186 -11.17 -21.90 -13.72
CA PRO A 186 -10.92 -22.81 -14.82
C PRO A 186 -11.16 -24.25 -14.39
N THR A 187 -11.74 -25.06 -15.26
CA THR A 187 -11.79 -26.51 -15.06
C THR A 187 -10.35 -27.02 -14.95
N PRO A 188 -10.01 -27.87 -13.96
CA PRO A 188 -8.64 -28.35 -13.80
C PRO A 188 -8.17 -29.05 -15.07
N LYS A 189 -7.38 -28.38 -15.90
CA LYS A 189 -6.56 -29.01 -16.92
C LYS A 189 -5.28 -29.44 -16.23
N GLY A 190 -5.08 -30.74 -16.08
CA GLY A 190 -3.92 -31.48 -15.64
C GLY A 190 -2.81 -30.72 -14.87
N SER A 191 -2.43 -31.30 -13.79
CA SER A 191 -1.37 -30.98 -12.83
C SER A 191 -0.07 -30.40 -13.43
N ALA A 192 0.01 -29.10 -13.68
CA ALA A 192 1.25 -28.47 -14.17
C ALA A 192 1.92 -27.50 -13.17
N GLU A 193 1.47 -27.43 -11.89
CA GLU A 193 2.02 -26.44 -10.95
C GLU A 193 2.33 -27.01 -9.55
N LYS A 194 2.61 -28.30 -9.45
CA LYS A 194 2.86 -28.96 -8.16
C LYS A 194 4.30 -28.86 -7.63
N ASP A 195 5.28 -28.48 -8.43
CA ASP A 195 6.67 -28.44 -7.97
C ASP A 195 7.33 -27.09 -8.27
N ARG A 196 7.16 -26.12 -7.37
CA ARG A 196 8.07 -24.99 -7.28
C ARG A 196 9.25 -25.42 -6.40
N PRO A 197 10.38 -25.87 -6.98
CA PRO A 197 11.46 -26.41 -6.19
C PRO A 197 12.07 -25.34 -5.27
N PRO A 198 12.43 -25.70 -4.01
CA PRO A 198 12.97 -24.77 -3.01
C PRO A 198 14.29 -24.08 -3.43
N TRP A 199 15.03 -24.63 -4.40
CA TRP A 199 16.24 -24.02 -4.94
C TRP A 199 16.01 -22.66 -5.60
N ARG A 200 14.79 -22.37 -6.10
CA ARG A 200 14.45 -21.08 -6.71
C ARG A 200 14.59 -19.92 -5.70
N LEU A 201 14.14 -20.12 -4.48
CA LEU A 201 14.26 -19.13 -3.42
C LEU A 201 15.75 -18.97 -3.02
N ARG A 202 16.46 -20.07 -2.84
CA ARG A 202 17.89 -20.05 -2.50
C ARG A 202 18.72 -19.31 -3.55
N THR A 203 18.45 -19.52 -4.83
CA THR A 203 19.14 -18.81 -5.92
C THR A 203 18.90 -17.31 -5.86
N ALA A 204 17.66 -16.86 -5.63
CA ALA A 204 17.36 -15.44 -5.53
C ALA A 204 17.99 -14.81 -4.28
N LEU A 205 17.99 -15.51 -3.15
CA LEU A 205 18.60 -15.04 -1.89
C LEU A 205 20.16 -15.18 -1.88
N SER A 206 20.77 -15.76 -2.91
CA SER A 206 22.22 -15.80 -3.11
C SER A 206 22.69 -14.75 -4.12
N ASP A 207 21.78 -14.01 -4.76
CA ASP A 207 22.09 -12.97 -5.73
C ASP A 207 22.41 -11.65 -5.05
N GLY A 208 23.70 -11.33 -4.88
CA GLY A 208 24.16 -10.14 -4.17
C GLY A 208 23.55 -8.82 -4.68
N PRO A 209 23.57 -8.50 -5.99
CA PRO A 209 22.83 -7.34 -6.53
C PRO A 209 21.35 -7.31 -6.18
N PHE A 210 20.68 -8.46 -6.20
CA PHE A 210 19.26 -8.53 -5.85
C PHE A 210 19.03 -8.33 -4.34
N LEU A 211 19.90 -8.84 -3.48
CA LEU A 211 19.83 -8.58 -2.02
C LEU A 211 20.00 -7.09 -1.71
N VAL A 212 20.92 -6.41 -2.40
CA VAL A 212 21.05 -4.95 -2.26
C VAL A 212 19.76 -4.26 -2.69
N LEU A 213 19.14 -4.68 -3.81
CA LEU A 213 17.86 -4.12 -4.25
C LEU A 213 16.74 -4.39 -3.24
N LEU A 214 16.68 -5.56 -2.60
CA LEU A 214 15.70 -5.83 -1.53
C LEU A 214 15.92 -4.88 -0.33
N GLY A 215 17.15 -4.67 0.11
CA GLY A 215 17.45 -3.72 1.16
C GLY A 215 17.03 -2.29 0.81
N VAL A 216 17.36 -1.84 -0.40
CA VAL A 216 16.88 -0.55 -0.95
C VAL A 216 15.35 -0.49 -0.97
N GLY A 217 14.69 -1.55 -1.42
CA GLY A 217 13.24 -1.65 -1.45
C GLY A 217 12.61 -1.48 -0.06
N VAL A 218 13.13 -2.19 0.95
CA VAL A 218 12.65 -2.04 2.35
C VAL A 218 12.80 -0.61 2.84
N LEU A 219 13.94 0.05 2.60
CA LEU A 219 14.19 1.42 3.02
C LEU A 219 13.25 2.42 2.33
N LEU A 220 13.05 2.32 1.01
CA LEU A 220 12.18 3.22 0.27
C LEU A 220 10.69 2.96 0.60
N TYR A 221 10.27 1.71 0.75
CA TYR A 221 8.92 1.40 1.21
C TYR A 221 8.69 1.78 2.68
N TYR A 222 9.73 1.81 3.51
CA TYR A 222 9.62 2.36 4.86
C TYR A 222 9.24 3.84 4.81
N VAL A 223 9.93 4.67 4.02
CA VAL A 223 9.57 6.09 3.85
C VAL A 223 8.14 6.21 3.32
N PHE A 224 7.80 5.44 2.28
CA PHE A 224 6.48 5.42 1.69
C PHE A 224 5.37 5.11 2.72
N THR A 225 5.51 4.02 3.47
CA THR A 225 4.47 3.60 4.42
C THR A 225 4.39 4.51 5.64
N GLN A 226 5.51 5.09 6.03
CA GLN A 226 5.60 6.00 7.16
C GLN A 226 4.78 7.29 6.92
N ASP A 227 4.90 7.90 5.74
CA ASP A 227 4.14 9.11 5.41
C ASP A 227 2.64 8.84 5.38
N TRP A 228 2.19 7.73 4.81
CA TRP A 228 0.77 7.37 4.83
C TRP A 228 0.19 7.18 6.22
N GLN A 229 1.01 6.79 7.19
CA GLN A 229 0.54 6.45 8.54
C GLN A 229 0.79 7.56 9.56
N ALA A 230 1.96 8.22 9.51
CA ALA A 230 2.34 9.24 10.45
C ALA A 230 1.81 10.62 10.08
N LEU A 231 1.82 10.96 8.78
CA LEU A 231 1.58 12.33 8.34
C LEU A 231 0.18 12.86 8.68
N PRO A 232 -0.93 12.10 8.51
CA PRO A 232 -2.25 12.61 8.90
C PRO A 232 -2.35 12.96 10.39
N VAL A 233 -1.78 12.11 11.26
CA VAL A 233 -1.76 12.34 12.71
C VAL A 233 -0.84 13.51 13.07
N TYR A 234 0.35 13.55 12.46
CA TYR A 234 1.29 14.67 12.64
C TYR A 234 0.65 16.00 12.21
N ALA A 235 0.08 16.05 11.02
CA ALA A 235 -0.56 17.24 10.49
C ALA A 235 -1.67 17.76 11.43
N LYS A 236 -2.51 16.86 11.94
CA LYS A 236 -3.59 17.23 12.85
C LYS A 236 -3.10 17.64 14.22
N ASN A 237 -2.27 16.84 14.87
CA ASN A 237 -1.96 16.95 16.30
C ASN A 237 -0.77 17.86 16.59
N PHE A 238 0.16 18.05 15.65
CA PHE A 238 1.37 18.85 15.85
C PHE A 238 1.37 20.15 15.05
N VAL A 239 0.71 20.16 13.88
CA VAL A 239 0.64 21.37 13.04
C VAL A 239 -0.73 22.06 13.10
N GLY A 240 -1.78 21.34 13.57
CA GLY A 240 -3.13 21.90 13.68
C GLY A 240 -3.90 21.93 12.36
N VAL A 241 -3.52 21.09 11.38
CA VAL A 241 -4.19 21.01 10.08
C VAL A 241 -5.59 20.43 10.23
N ALA A 242 -6.58 21.09 9.63
CA ALA A 242 -7.96 20.62 9.67
C ALA A 242 -8.18 19.33 8.84
N ASP A 243 -9.16 18.50 9.24
CA ASP A 243 -9.48 17.24 8.57
C ASP A 243 -9.78 17.41 7.06
N GLY A 244 -10.47 18.50 6.70
CA GLY A 244 -10.73 18.84 5.29
C GLY A 244 -9.45 19.05 4.48
N GLN A 245 -8.45 19.71 5.07
CA GLN A 245 -7.15 19.91 4.45
C GLN A 245 -6.34 18.60 4.38
N ILE A 246 -6.45 17.73 5.40
CA ILE A 246 -5.85 16.38 5.37
C ILE A 246 -6.47 15.56 4.24
N GLY A 247 -7.78 15.52 4.13
CA GLY A 247 -8.46 14.86 3.03
C GLY A 247 -8.07 15.42 1.66
N PHE A 248 -7.88 16.75 1.58
CA PHE A 248 -7.48 17.42 0.36
C PHE A 248 -6.08 17.02 -0.12
N PHE A 249 -5.04 17.06 0.73
CA PHE A 249 -3.70 16.68 0.28
C PHE A 249 -3.59 15.17 -0.03
N LEU A 250 -4.30 14.31 0.70
CA LEU A 250 -4.35 12.87 0.38
C LEU A 250 -5.07 12.60 -0.95
N GLY A 251 -6.15 13.30 -1.21
CA GLY A 251 -6.87 13.22 -2.49
C GLY A 251 -6.06 13.80 -3.65
N ALA A 252 -5.34 14.90 -3.42
CA ALA A 252 -4.45 15.51 -4.40
C ALA A 252 -3.30 14.57 -4.81
N ASN A 253 -2.74 13.79 -3.86
CA ASN A 253 -1.79 12.71 -4.16
C ASN A 253 -2.40 11.73 -5.17
N GLY A 254 -3.58 11.17 -4.87
CA GLY A 254 -4.23 10.22 -5.77
C GLY A 254 -4.53 10.81 -7.15
N LEU A 255 -4.98 12.07 -7.22
CA LEU A 255 -5.20 12.77 -8.49
C LEU A 255 -3.89 12.94 -9.27
N MET A 256 -2.82 13.33 -8.60
CA MET A 256 -1.50 13.47 -9.21
C MET A 256 -0.98 12.15 -9.78
N VAL A 257 -1.17 11.03 -9.06
CA VAL A 257 -0.85 9.69 -9.57
C VAL A 257 -1.66 9.38 -10.84
N ILE A 258 -2.96 9.66 -10.86
CA ILE A 258 -3.81 9.41 -12.05
C ILE A 258 -3.29 10.20 -13.25
N LEU A 259 -2.93 11.46 -13.07
CA LEU A 259 -2.54 12.36 -14.17
C LEU A 259 -1.10 12.08 -14.65
N PHE A 260 -0.17 11.80 -13.75
CA PHE A 260 1.26 11.78 -14.06
C PHE A 260 1.91 10.40 -14.07
N GLN A 261 1.23 9.33 -13.63
CA GLN A 261 1.81 7.99 -13.62
C GLN A 261 2.29 7.53 -15.00
N LEU A 262 1.51 7.78 -16.06
CA LEU A 262 1.91 7.38 -17.43
C LEU A 262 3.11 8.17 -17.95
N PRO A 263 3.15 9.52 -17.86
CA PRO A 263 4.35 10.31 -18.18
C PRO A 263 5.61 9.85 -17.43
N VAL A 264 5.49 9.63 -16.11
CA VAL A 264 6.61 9.15 -15.28
C VAL A 264 7.08 7.77 -15.74
N SER A 265 6.16 6.83 -15.97
CA SER A 265 6.50 5.48 -16.47
C SER A 265 7.23 5.55 -17.81
N TYR A 266 6.77 6.40 -18.72
CA TYR A 266 7.41 6.59 -20.02
C TYR A 266 8.85 7.13 -19.93
N LEU A 267 9.10 8.06 -19.00
CA LEU A 267 10.45 8.58 -18.74
C LEU A 267 11.36 7.49 -18.16
N ILE A 268 10.84 6.66 -17.23
CA ILE A 268 11.57 5.55 -16.63
C ILE A 268 11.94 4.50 -17.69
N ASP A 269 11.03 4.18 -18.62
CA ASP A 269 11.25 3.18 -19.65
C ASP A 269 12.36 3.57 -20.64
N ARG A 270 12.55 4.87 -20.85
CA ARG A 270 13.60 5.42 -21.74
C ARG A 270 14.96 5.58 -21.06
N GLY A 271 14.99 5.52 -19.74
CA GLY A 271 16.19 5.76 -18.94
C GLY A 271 16.71 4.54 -18.19
N SER A 272 17.69 4.77 -17.33
CA SER A 272 18.19 3.79 -16.38
C SER A 272 17.25 3.67 -15.18
N ARG A 273 16.78 2.46 -14.86
CA ARG A 273 15.93 2.18 -13.69
C ARG A 273 16.63 2.55 -12.39
N VAL A 274 17.94 2.37 -12.33
CA VAL A 274 18.76 2.76 -11.16
C VAL A 274 18.80 4.27 -11.00
N VAL A 275 18.98 5.02 -12.10
CA VAL A 275 18.96 6.50 -12.05
C VAL A 275 17.56 7.00 -11.65
N ALA A 276 16.50 6.38 -12.17
CA ALA A 276 15.14 6.69 -11.76
C ALA A 276 14.93 6.46 -10.25
N LEU A 277 15.37 5.32 -9.71
CA LEU A 277 15.28 5.05 -8.27
C LEU A 277 16.13 5.99 -7.42
N LEU A 278 17.31 6.42 -7.91
CA LEU A 278 18.11 7.46 -7.24
C LEU A 278 17.36 8.80 -7.19
N ALA A 279 16.69 9.18 -8.29
CA ALA A 279 15.83 10.37 -8.30
C ALA A 279 14.64 10.21 -7.34
N GLY A 280 14.02 9.02 -7.28
CA GLY A 280 12.96 8.69 -6.30
C GLY A 280 13.45 8.80 -4.86
N ALA A 281 14.63 8.27 -4.55
CA ALA A 281 15.24 8.40 -3.22
C ALA A 281 15.54 9.87 -2.86
N ALA A 282 16.03 10.67 -3.82
CA ALA A 282 16.25 12.11 -3.63
C ALA A 282 14.93 12.86 -3.39
N LEU A 283 13.86 12.50 -4.08
CA LEU A 283 12.52 13.07 -3.87
C LEU A 283 11.95 12.70 -2.49
N PHE A 284 12.09 11.44 -2.04
CA PHE A 284 11.74 11.06 -0.66
C PHE A 284 12.57 11.82 0.37
N ALA A 285 13.88 12.00 0.12
CA ALA A 285 14.73 12.82 0.99
C ALA A 285 14.28 14.28 1.02
N ALA A 286 13.88 14.86 -0.11
CA ALA A 286 13.36 16.23 -0.20
C ALA A 286 12.02 16.35 0.56
N SER A 287 11.12 15.37 0.45
CA SER A 287 9.89 15.32 1.24
C SER A 287 10.19 15.34 2.72
N SER A 288 11.03 14.42 3.19
CA SER A 288 11.40 14.31 4.61
C SER A 288 12.12 15.56 5.13
N ALA A 289 13.02 16.14 4.33
CA ALA A 289 13.72 17.39 4.68
C ALA A 289 12.74 18.56 4.80
N THR A 290 11.74 18.65 3.91
CA THR A 290 10.68 19.67 3.99
C THR A 290 9.86 19.50 5.26
N LEU A 291 9.48 18.24 5.61
CA LEU A 291 8.72 17.95 6.84
C LEU A 291 9.51 18.23 8.12
N LEU A 292 10.84 18.16 8.08
CA LEU A 292 11.70 18.54 9.21
C LEU A 292 11.66 20.04 9.55
N VAL A 293 11.42 20.89 8.56
CA VAL A 293 11.53 22.34 8.72
C VAL A 293 10.18 23.07 8.60
N THR A 294 9.10 22.36 8.26
CA THR A 294 7.80 22.98 8.06
C THR A 294 6.86 22.75 9.22
N GLU A 295 6.14 23.81 9.60
CA GLU A 295 5.01 23.77 10.55
C GLU A 295 3.76 24.38 9.89
N SER A 296 3.62 24.22 8.57
CA SER A 296 2.52 24.81 7.82
C SER A 296 1.84 23.80 6.91
N PHE A 297 0.54 24.00 6.65
CA PHE A 297 -0.20 23.20 5.67
C PHE A 297 0.45 23.21 4.28
N LEU A 298 0.92 24.38 3.82
CA LEU A 298 1.55 24.49 2.50
C LEU A 298 2.84 23.66 2.41
N GLY A 299 3.67 23.68 3.46
CA GLY A 299 4.88 22.86 3.49
C GLY A 299 4.56 21.36 3.48
N ILE A 300 3.57 20.92 4.26
CA ILE A 300 3.08 19.52 4.24
C ILE A 300 2.55 19.16 2.86
N PHE A 301 1.77 20.05 2.25
CA PHE A 301 1.23 19.84 0.90
C PHE A 301 2.34 19.66 -0.13
N VAL A 302 3.35 20.54 -0.14
CA VAL A 302 4.49 20.41 -1.06
C VAL A 302 5.29 19.15 -0.80
N ALA A 303 5.58 18.83 0.46
CA ALA A 303 6.32 17.64 0.82
C ALA A 303 5.61 16.37 0.33
N PHE A 304 4.31 16.25 0.62
CA PHE A 304 3.56 15.04 0.33
C PHE A 304 3.06 15.00 -1.12
N VAL A 305 2.39 16.05 -1.60
CA VAL A 305 1.75 16.01 -2.92
C VAL A 305 2.78 16.11 -4.04
N VAL A 306 3.85 16.92 -3.87
CA VAL A 306 4.85 17.07 -4.93
C VAL A 306 5.96 16.05 -4.78
N PHE A 307 6.76 16.12 -3.71
CA PHE A 307 7.96 15.30 -3.60
C PHE A 307 7.65 13.83 -3.35
N PHE A 308 6.82 13.55 -2.34
CA PHE A 308 6.49 12.16 -2.00
C PHE A 308 5.74 11.47 -3.14
N THR A 309 4.75 12.10 -3.77
CA THR A 309 3.96 11.46 -4.84
C THR A 309 4.80 11.15 -6.07
N LEU A 310 5.72 12.04 -6.46
CA LEU A 310 6.66 11.75 -7.55
C LEU A 310 7.59 10.59 -7.18
N ALA A 311 8.09 10.54 -5.95
CA ALA A 311 8.92 9.45 -5.47
C ALA A 311 8.17 8.10 -5.46
N GLU A 312 6.92 8.10 -4.98
CA GLU A 312 6.00 6.96 -5.01
C GLU A 312 5.85 6.40 -6.42
N MET A 313 5.51 7.25 -7.39
CA MET A 313 5.33 6.83 -8.79
C MET A 313 6.59 6.18 -9.37
N VAL A 314 7.76 6.73 -9.02
CA VAL A 314 9.04 6.17 -9.45
C VAL A 314 9.33 4.84 -8.78
N LEU A 315 9.14 4.73 -7.47
CA LEU A 315 9.38 3.49 -6.70
C LEU A 315 8.56 2.32 -7.24
N GLU A 316 7.27 2.53 -7.45
CA GLU A 316 6.34 1.50 -7.91
C GLU A 316 6.73 0.93 -9.29
N VAL A 317 7.18 1.78 -10.22
CA VAL A 317 7.50 1.36 -11.58
C VAL A 317 8.96 0.90 -11.69
N ALA A 318 9.90 1.71 -11.26
CA ALA A 318 11.32 1.43 -11.44
C ALA A 318 11.79 0.28 -10.54
N GLY A 319 11.23 0.14 -9.33
CA GLY A 319 11.57 -0.94 -8.40
C GLY A 319 11.23 -2.31 -8.96
N ALA A 320 9.97 -2.50 -9.36
CA ALA A 320 9.51 -3.75 -9.96
C ALA A 320 10.24 -4.05 -11.30
N SER A 321 10.45 -3.02 -12.13
CA SER A 321 11.17 -3.16 -13.39
C SER A 321 12.63 -3.60 -13.19
N LEU A 322 13.32 -3.01 -12.20
CA LEU A 322 14.71 -3.38 -11.88
C LEU A 322 14.81 -4.79 -11.27
N ALA A 323 13.86 -5.18 -10.43
CA ALA A 323 13.77 -6.56 -9.92
C ALA A 323 13.59 -7.57 -11.06
N ALA A 324 12.73 -7.28 -12.04
CA ALA A 324 12.54 -8.10 -13.21
C ALA A 324 13.76 -8.16 -14.15
N GLU A 325 14.52 -7.05 -14.23
CA GLU A 325 15.76 -6.95 -15.04
C GLU A 325 16.91 -7.76 -14.42
N LEU A 326 17.05 -7.78 -13.09
CA LEU A 326 18.05 -8.58 -12.40
C LEU A 326 17.75 -10.07 -12.43
N ALA A 327 16.50 -10.43 -12.60
CA ALA A 327 16.04 -11.81 -12.52
C ALA A 327 16.43 -12.63 -13.77
N PRO A 328 16.98 -13.85 -13.61
CA PRO A 328 16.99 -14.82 -14.68
C PRO A 328 15.56 -15.06 -15.21
N THR A 329 15.40 -15.24 -16.53
CA THR A 329 14.08 -15.34 -17.18
C THR A 329 13.14 -16.35 -16.49
N ARG A 330 13.68 -17.49 -16.04
CA ARG A 330 12.93 -18.56 -15.36
C ARG A 330 12.53 -18.21 -13.91
N LEU A 331 13.13 -17.18 -13.30
CA LEU A 331 12.95 -16.80 -11.89
C LEU A 331 12.29 -15.43 -11.71
N ARG A 332 11.87 -14.76 -12.79
CA ARG A 332 11.27 -13.41 -12.72
C ARG A 332 10.12 -13.32 -11.71
N GLY A 333 9.23 -14.32 -11.71
CA GLY A 333 8.13 -14.34 -10.75
C GLY A 333 8.60 -14.42 -9.29
N THR A 334 9.67 -15.18 -9.00
CA THR A 334 10.24 -15.27 -7.65
C THR A 334 10.88 -13.95 -7.22
N TYR A 335 11.63 -13.29 -8.10
CA TYR A 335 12.25 -11.99 -7.81
C TYR A 335 11.20 -10.90 -7.58
N LEU A 336 10.17 -10.84 -8.43
CA LEU A 336 9.07 -9.88 -8.25
C LEU A 336 8.27 -10.13 -6.97
N ALA A 337 8.01 -11.39 -6.63
CA ALA A 337 7.33 -11.75 -5.38
C ALA A 337 8.16 -11.33 -4.16
N LEU A 338 9.48 -11.61 -4.16
CA LEU A 338 10.37 -11.20 -3.08
C LEU A 338 10.48 -9.67 -2.98
N PHE A 339 10.57 -8.95 -4.10
CA PHE A 339 10.58 -7.48 -4.08
C PHE A 339 9.25 -6.93 -3.51
N GLY A 340 8.12 -7.54 -3.85
CA GLY A 340 6.83 -7.18 -3.28
C GLY A 340 6.74 -7.37 -1.76
N THR A 341 7.53 -8.29 -1.17
CA THR A 341 7.56 -8.45 0.30
C THR A 341 8.19 -7.26 1.03
N CYS A 342 9.02 -6.44 0.35
CA CYS A 342 9.61 -5.24 0.94
C CYS A 342 8.55 -4.28 1.47
N PHE A 343 7.45 -4.10 0.74
CA PHE A 343 6.30 -3.31 1.20
C PHE A 343 5.67 -3.90 2.46
N GLY A 344 5.43 -5.22 2.49
CA GLY A 344 4.85 -5.89 3.66
C GLY A 344 5.74 -5.79 4.90
N VAL A 345 7.05 -5.94 4.74
CA VAL A 345 8.03 -5.74 5.82
C VAL A 345 7.97 -4.30 6.33
N ALA A 346 7.98 -3.32 5.45
CA ALA A 346 7.88 -1.90 5.84
C ALA A 346 6.57 -1.60 6.60
N CYS A 347 5.43 -2.08 6.11
CA CYS A 347 4.13 -1.95 6.79
C CYS A 347 4.11 -2.60 8.18
N GLY A 348 4.95 -3.60 8.42
CA GLY A 348 5.02 -4.28 9.71
C GLY A 348 5.68 -3.46 10.81
N PHE A 349 6.64 -2.59 10.50
CA PHE A 349 7.36 -1.84 11.54
C PHE A 349 7.17 -0.32 11.46
N SER A 350 6.88 0.26 10.30
CA SER A 350 6.73 1.72 10.17
C SER A 350 5.65 2.31 11.11
N PRO A 351 4.46 1.70 11.31
CA PRO A 351 3.47 2.27 12.22
C PRO A 351 3.89 2.21 13.68
N ILE A 352 4.69 1.22 14.07
CA ILE A 352 5.23 1.14 15.43
C ILE A 352 6.20 2.29 15.66
N VAL A 353 7.10 2.54 14.71
CA VAL A 353 8.05 3.67 14.78
C VAL A 353 7.30 5.00 14.81
N ALA A 354 6.31 5.20 13.92
CA ALA A 354 5.48 6.38 13.91
C ALA A 354 4.79 6.59 15.26
N GLY A 355 4.05 5.58 15.71
CA GLY A 355 3.26 5.64 16.92
C GLY A 355 4.09 5.92 18.16
N THR A 356 5.25 5.27 18.31
CA THR A 356 6.15 5.48 19.46
C THR A 356 6.76 6.88 19.46
N LEU A 357 7.24 7.37 18.31
CA LEU A 357 7.87 8.69 18.23
C LEU A 357 6.86 9.83 18.38
N LEU A 358 5.66 9.69 17.79
CA LEU A 358 4.58 10.67 17.99
C LEU A 358 4.09 10.68 19.45
N GLN A 359 3.98 9.50 20.09
CA GLN A 359 3.63 9.40 21.50
C GLN A 359 4.68 10.07 22.41
N ALA A 360 5.94 9.99 22.04
CA ALA A 360 7.05 10.63 22.75
C ALA A 360 7.20 12.13 22.43
N HIS A 361 6.34 12.73 21.63
CA HIS A 361 6.43 14.11 21.14
C HIS A 361 7.72 14.42 20.38
N LEU A 362 8.24 13.45 19.62
CA LEU A 362 9.47 13.54 18.84
C LEU A 362 9.23 13.40 17.32
N PRO A 363 8.30 14.17 16.71
CA PRO A 363 7.97 14.01 15.29
C PRO A 363 9.16 14.26 14.35
N ALA A 364 10.08 15.16 14.73
CA ALA A 364 11.28 15.45 13.94
C ALA A 364 12.16 14.19 13.71
N LEU A 365 12.19 13.26 14.68
CA LEU A 365 12.95 12.02 14.52
C LEU A 365 12.35 11.12 13.44
N ILE A 366 11.03 11.16 13.21
CA ILE A 366 10.38 10.40 12.13
C ILE A 366 10.99 10.82 10.79
N TRP A 367 11.01 12.13 10.54
CA TRP A 367 11.49 12.70 9.28
C TRP A 367 13.02 12.56 9.15
N ALA A 368 13.76 12.66 10.25
CA ALA A 368 15.22 12.42 10.26
C ALA A 368 15.54 10.95 9.90
N ILE A 369 14.83 9.98 10.48
CA ILE A 369 14.99 8.55 10.15
C ILE A 369 14.63 8.28 8.69
N GLN A 370 13.56 8.89 8.17
CA GLN A 370 13.20 8.77 6.76
C GLN A 370 14.28 9.35 5.84
N LEU A 371 14.81 10.52 6.17
CA LEU A 371 15.91 11.14 5.42
C LEU A 371 17.15 10.22 5.40
N ALA A 372 17.49 9.64 6.55
CA ALA A 372 18.58 8.68 6.66
C ALA A 372 18.30 7.39 5.85
N ALA A 373 17.06 6.89 5.87
CA ALA A 373 16.65 5.73 5.09
C ALA A 373 16.74 6.00 3.57
N ALA A 374 16.25 7.16 3.11
CA ALA A 374 16.35 7.56 1.71
C ALA A 374 17.81 7.74 1.27
N ALA A 375 18.66 8.37 2.09
CA ALA A 375 20.10 8.49 1.84
C ALA A 375 20.80 7.12 1.78
N SER A 376 20.48 6.22 2.72
CA SER A 376 21.02 4.84 2.74
C SER A 376 20.57 4.05 1.50
N ALA A 377 19.33 4.22 1.06
CA ALA A 377 18.84 3.63 -0.17
C ALA A 377 19.60 4.15 -1.40
N ALA A 378 19.92 5.44 -1.46
CA ALA A 378 20.73 6.01 -2.54
C ALA A 378 22.15 5.41 -2.56
N VAL A 379 22.79 5.25 -1.41
CA VAL A 379 24.09 4.55 -1.29
C VAL A 379 23.98 3.10 -1.77
N GLY A 380 22.90 2.39 -1.37
CA GLY A 380 22.62 1.03 -1.85
C GLY A 380 22.50 0.95 -3.37
N LEU A 381 21.82 1.92 -4.02
CA LEU A 381 21.68 1.99 -5.48
C LEU A 381 23.01 2.25 -6.20
N VAL A 382 23.87 3.09 -5.62
CA VAL A 382 25.24 3.31 -6.14
C VAL A 382 26.04 2.00 -6.04
N THR A 383 25.98 1.33 -4.89
CA THR A 383 26.62 0.02 -4.67
C THR A 383 26.13 -1.01 -5.69
N LEU A 384 24.82 -1.07 -5.92
CA LEU A 384 24.22 -1.95 -6.94
C LEU A 384 24.82 -1.71 -8.34
N THR A 385 25.04 -0.45 -8.70
CA THR A 385 25.64 -0.08 -9.99
C THR A 385 27.06 -0.63 -10.11
N VAL A 386 27.86 -0.52 -9.04
CA VAL A 386 29.24 -1.05 -9.00
C VAL A 386 29.24 -2.58 -9.12
N LEU A 387 28.38 -3.27 -8.38
CA LEU A 387 28.26 -4.73 -8.42
C LEU A 387 27.84 -5.24 -9.80
N ARG A 388 26.92 -4.53 -10.47
CA ARG A 388 26.49 -4.86 -11.85
C ARG A 388 27.63 -4.71 -12.84
N ARG A 389 28.42 -3.64 -12.75
CA ARG A 389 29.58 -3.41 -13.63
C ARG A 389 30.62 -4.52 -13.47
N ARG A 390 30.91 -4.97 -12.26
CA ARG A 390 31.85 -6.07 -11.98
C ARG A 390 31.39 -7.40 -12.57
N ARG A 391 30.08 -7.67 -12.63
CA ARG A 391 29.52 -8.87 -13.28
C ARG A 391 29.58 -8.81 -14.81
N ALA A 392 29.56 -7.61 -15.39
CA ALA A 392 29.58 -7.42 -16.84
C ALA A 392 31.01 -7.53 -17.44
N VAL A 393 32.07 -7.51 -16.62
CA VAL A 393 33.46 -7.71 -17.04
C VAL A 393 33.89 -9.11 -16.59
N PRO A 394 33.84 -10.14 -17.46
CA PRO A 394 34.36 -11.46 -17.15
C PRO A 394 35.90 -11.38 -17.15
N GLY A 395 36.54 -11.57 -15.99
CA GLY A 395 38.00 -11.79 -15.88
C GLY A 395 38.84 -10.56 -15.49
N ALA A 396 38.55 -9.93 -14.35
CA ALA A 396 39.55 -9.16 -13.61
C ALA A 396 39.72 -9.77 -12.21
#